data_9ddf65b9120fcd39515c11d8e919698d
#
_entry.id   9ddf65b9120fcd39515c11d8e919698d
#
_cell.length_a   1.000
_cell.length_b   1.000
_cell.length_c   1.000
_cell.angle_alpha   90.00
_cell.angle_beta   90.00
_cell.angle_gamma   90.00
#
_symmetry.space_group_name_H-M   'P 1'
#
loop_
_entity.id
_entity.type
_entity.pdbx_description
1 polymer ?
#
loop_
_entity_poly.entity_id
_entity_poly.type
_entity_poly.pdbx_seq_one_letter_code
_entity_poly.pdbx_strand_id
1 'polypeptide(L)'
;MRRDLVERGHKVLPEFNLPPLGPQVEEAMQKALPDCDLSIHLVGQRYGMIPEESDCSMAELQNRIAASFDKDDFERLIWLPKGSDPQDEKQKAFVDRLVESPDSHRGAEVIVDTLENFKELVVEKLTPKPEAPKEDPAPANAPPATTPSEGGANRIYLICDQGDEEAIEPLEDYLYDKGFEVSLPDFEGDEAEVSQVHRQNLVDCDSVIVFYGSARNSWVDIKLRELMKATGYGRSGPIEHTAVFVAPPYDRRKERYRSQSATVIQQGEQFASTPALEKFVGKLKSNG
;
A
#
# COMPACT_ATOMS: atom_id res chain seq x y z
N MET A 1 2.06 18.12 6.39
CA MET A 1 2.85 16.96 6.82
C MET A 1 3.79 17.25 7.99
N ARG A 2 4.87 18.08 7.87
CA ARG A 2 5.80 18.34 9.01
C ARG A 2 5.06 18.73 10.30
N ARG A 3 4.15 19.73 10.22
CA ARG A 3 3.36 20.16 11.36
C ARG A 3 2.54 19.04 11.99
N ASP A 4 1.88 18.22 11.16
CA ASP A 4 1.05 17.11 11.63
C ASP A 4 1.87 16.04 12.37
N LEU A 5 3.09 15.77 11.89
CA LEU A 5 3.99 14.83 12.54
C LEU A 5 4.50 15.36 13.89
N VAL A 6 4.86 16.65 13.95
CA VAL A 6 5.28 17.29 15.20
C VAL A 6 4.14 17.32 16.22
N GLU A 7 2.91 17.65 15.80
CA GLU A 7 1.71 17.64 16.66
C GLU A 7 1.40 16.23 17.21
N ARG A 8 1.82 15.18 16.51
CA ARG A 8 1.74 13.77 16.95
C ARG A 8 2.90 13.31 17.82
N GLY A 9 3.85 14.21 18.13
CA GLY A 9 4.98 13.93 19.01
C GLY A 9 6.23 13.38 18.32
N HIS A 10 6.27 13.34 16.98
CA HIS A 10 7.44 12.90 16.24
C HIS A 10 8.47 14.02 16.10
N LYS A 11 9.75 13.69 16.26
CA LYS A 11 10.85 14.57 15.93
C LYS A 11 11.07 14.59 14.41
N VAL A 12 11.00 15.76 13.79
CA VAL A 12 11.16 15.91 12.34
C VAL A 12 12.44 16.68 12.02
N LEU A 13 13.40 16.01 11.42
CA LEU A 13 14.69 16.57 11.03
C LEU A 13 14.76 16.85 9.51
N PRO A 14 15.60 17.78 9.07
CA PRO A 14 16.25 18.80 9.88
C PRO A 14 15.22 19.80 10.46
N GLU A 15 15.49 20.36 11.63
CA GLU A 15 14.57 21.32 12.29
C GLU A 15 14.46 22.64 11.53
N PHE A 16 15.47 22.98 10.77
CA PHE A 16 15.57 24.20 9.97
C PHE A 16 15.55 23.92 8.47
N ASN A 17 15.32 24.96 7.68
CA ASN A 17 15.46 24.87 6.23
C ASN A 17 16.90 24.51 5.86
N LEU A 18 17.03 23.60 4.89
CA LEU A 18 18.35 23.25 4.35
C LEU A 18 19.01 24.46 3.69
N PRO A 19 20.33 24.58 3.80
CA PRO A 19 21.07 25.65 3.15
C PRO A 19 21.00 25.54 1.61
N PRO A 20 21.26 26.64 0.89
CA PRO A 20 21.19 26.65 -0.58
C PRO A 20 22.44 26.05 -1.26
N LEU A 21 23.48 25.70 -0.52
CA LEU A 21 24.75 25.20 -1.00
C LEU A 21 24.84 23.67 -0.87
N GLY A 22 25.09 22.96 -1.96
CA GLY A 22 25.07 21.48 -2.03
C GLY A 22 25.91 20.79 -0.95
N PRO A 23 27.20 21.11 -0.76
CA PRO A 23 28.02 20.53 0.29
C PRO A 23 27.45 20.72 1.71
N GLN A 24 26.83 21.88 1.97
CA GLN A 24 26.18 22.12 3.27
C GLN A 24 24.90 21.33 3.45
N VAL A 25 24.18 21.04 2.37
CA VAL A 25 23.04 20.12 2.40
C VAL A 25 23.51 18.72 2.75
N GLU A 26 24.58 18.25 2.12
CA GLU A 26 25.18 16.95 2.40
C GLU A 26 25.60 16.83 3.87
N GLU A 27 26.32 17.82 4.39
CA GLU A 27 26.73 17.85 5.80
C GLU A 27 25.51 17.83 6.75
N ALA A 28 24.51 18.67 6.48
CA ALA A 28 23.31 18.75 7.29
C ALA A 28 22.53 17.42 7.32
N MET A 29 22.43 16.74 6.17
CA MET A 29 21.76 15.44 6.09
C MET A 29 22.57 14.33 6.73
N GLN A 30 23.88 14.25 6.51
CA GLN A 30 24.76 13.28 7.17
C GLN A 30 24.70 13.38 8.69
N LYS A 31 24.51 14.58 9.21
CA LYS A 31 24.33 14.83 10.65
C LYS A 31 22.95 14.46 11.16
N ALA A 32 21.91 14.59 10.33
CA ALA A 32 20.53 14.33 10.74
C ALA A 32 20.11 12.86 10.59
N LEU A 33 20.58 12.18 9.54
CA LEU A 33 20.16 10.81 9.19
C LEU A 33 20.39 9.77 10.30
N PRO A 34 21.48 9.79 11.08
CA PRO A 34 21.68 8.82 12.16
C PRO A 34 20.58 8.84 13.23
N ASP A 35 19.95 9.99 13.43
CA ASP A 35 18.85 10.18 14.38
C ASP A 35 17.47 9.91 13.78
N CYS A 36 17.39 9.43 12.53
CA CYS A 36 16.15 9.15 11.83
C CYS A 36 15.91 7.65 11.67
N ASP A 37 14.68 7.21 11.86
CA ASP A 37 14.23 5.86 11.56
C ASP A 37 13.52 5.81 10.20
N LEU A 38 12.96 6.95 9.76
CA LEU A 38 12.23 7.10 8.52
C LEU A 38 12.65 8.37 7.78
N SER A 39 12.92 8.24 6.48
CA SER A 39 13.14 9.35 5.56
C SER A 39 11.97 9.49 4.59
N ILE A 40 11.45 10.70 4.42
CA ILE A 40 10.28 11.00 3.59
C ILE A 40 10.68 11.96 2.47
N HIS A 41 10.49 11.54 1.22
CA HIS A 41 10.78 12.32 0.03
C HIS A 41 9.50 12.61 -0.75
N LEU A 42 9.13 13.88 -0.85
CA LEU A 42 7.98 14.33 -1.64
C LEU A 42 8.48 14.80 -3.00
N VAL A 43 8.25 14.02 -4.04
CA VAL A 43 8.71 14.29 -5.41
C VAL A 43 7.51 14.72 -6.25
N GLY A 44 7.36 16.04 -6.42
CA GLY A 44 6.26 16.64 -7.20
C GLY A 44 6.54 16.72 -8.69
N GLN A 45 5.74 17.53 -9.40
CA GLN A 45 5.84 17.69 -10.86
C GLN A 45 6.97 18.62 -11.32
N ARG A 46 7.54 19.42 -10.41
CA ARG A 46 8.58 20.41 -10.73
C ARG A 46 9.93 19.91 -10.25
N TYR A 47 10.98 20.12 -11.06
CA TYR A 47 12.33 19.76 -10.68
C TYR A 47 12.84 20.52 -9.44
N GLY A 48 12.35 21.74 -9.26
CA GLY A 48 12.64 22.54 -8.09
C GLY A 48 14.01 23.24 -8.16
N MET A 49 14.48 23.72 -7.00
CA MET A 49 15.73 24.44 -6.87
C MET A 49 16.92 23.49 -6.98
N ILE A 50 17.92 23.91 -7.74
CA ILE A 50 19.24 23.25 -7.77
C ILE A 50 20.13 24.02 -6.78
N PRO A 51 20.67 23.37 -5.71
CA PRO A 51 21.59 24.01 -4.79
C PRO A 51 22.86 24.47 -5.53
N GLU A 52 23.47 25.56 -5.07
CA GLU A 52 24.77 25.98 -5.56
C GLU A 52 25.81 24.85 -5.37
N GLU A 53 26.69 24.67 -6.32
CA GLU A 53 27.67 23.57 -6.35
C GLU A 53 27.04 22.16 -6.38
N SER A 54 25.80 22.03 -6.86
CA SER A 54 25.12 20.75 -7.10
C SER A 54 24.75 20.58 -8.57
N ASP A 55 24.74 19.35 -9.03
CA ASP A 55 24.37 18.94 -10.38
C ASP A 55 22.87 18.59 -10.52
N CYS A 56 22.16 18.47 -9.40
CA CYS A 56 20.78 18.01 -9.35
C CYS A 56 19.91 18.86 -8.39
N SER A 57 18.60 18.65 -8.45
CA SER A 57 17.66 19.37 -7.59
C SER A 57 17.82 18.99 -6.12
N MET A 58 17.34 19.88 -5.23
CA MET A 58 17.33 19.64 -3.78
C MET A 58 16.67 18.30 -3.43
N ALA A 59 15.52 17.99 -4.06
CA ALA A 59 14.79 16.73 -3.81
C ALA A 59 15.60 15.50 -4.27
N GLU A 60 16.25 15.59 -5.42
CA GLU A 60 17.09 14.52 -5.95
C GLU A 60 18.36 14.35 -5.10
N LEU A 61 19.00 15.44 -4.68
CA LEU A 61 20.18 15.41 -3.80
C LEU A 61 19.86 14.74 -2.46
N GLN A 62 18.75 15.15 -1.83
CA GLN A 62 18.30 14.55 -0.57
C GLN A 62 18.02 13.06 -0.72
N ASN A 63 17.35 12.65 -1.81
CA ASN A 63 17.07 11.26 -2.06
C ASN A 63 18.35 10.44 -2.29
N ARG A 64 19.32 10.98 -3.02
CA ARG A 64 20.63 10.36 -3.28
C ARG A 64 21.41 10.14 -1.99
N ILE A 65 21.47 11.15 -1.11
CA ILE A 65 22.15 11.05 0.19
C ILE A 65 21.47 10.00 1.08
N ALA A 66 20.15 10.04 1.19
CA ALA A 66 19.41 9.08 1.99
C ALA A 66 19.50 7.64 1.43
N ALA A 67 19.64 7.49 0.09
CA ALA A 67 19.83 6.19 -0.55
C ALA A 67 21.19 5.56 -0.26
N SER A 68 22.22 6.38 -0.02
CA SER A 68 23.57 5.92 0.34
C SER A 68 23.77 5.69 1.84
N PHE A 69 22.78 6.06 2.66
CA PHE A 69 22.84 5.87 4.10
C PHE A 69 22.51 4.42 4.46
N ASP A 70 23.42 3.75 5.16
CA ASP A 70 23.30 2.37 5.60
C ASP A 70 23.12 2.33 7.12
N LYS A 71 21.89 2.04 7.55
CA LYS A 71 21.52 1.85 8.94
C LYS A 71 20.46 0.74 9.00
N ASP A 72 20.65 -0.22 9.88
CA ASP A 72 19.64 -1.24 10.16
C ASP A 72 18.31 -0.56 10.58
N ASP A 73 17.20 -1.11 10.11
CA ASP A 73 15.84 -0.59 10.36
C ASP A 73 15.55 0.83 9.84
N PHE A 74 16.42 1.40 8.99
CA PHE A 74 16.13 2.68 8.33
C PHE A 74 15.23 2.50 7.12
N GLU A 75 14.06 3.11 7.16
CA GLU A 75 13.11 3.09 6.05
C GLU A 75 13.14 4.40 5.26
N ARG A 76 12.88 4.30 3.96
CA ARG A 76 12.79 5.45 3.07
C ARG A 76 11.50 5.40 2.25
N LEU A 77 10.67 6.45 2.37
CA LEU A 77 9.42 6.60 1.62
C LEU A 77 9.57 7.69 0.57
N ILE A 78 9.24 7.37 -0.67
CA ILE A 78 9.25 8.33 -1.79
C ILE A 78 7.83 8.43 -2.31
N TRP A 79 7.25 9.62 -2.19
CA TRP A 79 5.91 9.89 -2.71
C TRP A 79 5.96 10.58 -4.06
N LEU A 80 5.14 10.07 -4.98
CA LEU A 80 4.86 10.64 -6.30
C LEU A 80 3.34 10.89 -6.40
N PRO A 81 2.89 12.06 -6.90
CA PRO A 81 1.47 12.31 -7.07
C PRO A 81 0.87 11.39 -8.15
N LYS A 82 -0.30 10.81 -7.87
CA LYS A 82 -1.06 10.00 -8.84
C LYS A 82 -1.40 10.86 -10.08
N GLY A 83 -1.21 10.30 -11.27
CA GLY A 83 -1.47 11.00 -12.53
C GLY A 83 -0.48 12.14 -12.85
N SER A 84 0.69 12.16 -12.20
CA SER A 84 1.73 13.16 -12.47
C SER A 84 2.36 12.95 -13.84
N ASP A 85 2.39 14.03 -14.65
CA ASP A 85 3.11 14.10 -15.92
C ASP A 85 4.07 15.31 -15.89
N PRO A 86 5.31 15.14 -15.42
CA PRO A 86 6.28 16.22 -15.37
C PRO A 86 6.63 16.74 -16.76
N GLN A 87 6.51 18.05 -16.98
CA GLN A 87 6.84 18.70 -18.24
C GLN A 87 8.33 19.07 -18.35
N ASP A 88 9.03 19.12 -17.23
CA ASP A 88 10.48 19.36 -17.18
C ASP A 88 11.24 18.07 -17.45
N GLU A 89 12.12 18.04 -18.46
CA GLU A 89 12.88 16.84 -18.86
C GLU A 89 13.75 16.28 -17.73
N LYS A 90 14.33 17.13 -16.87
CA LYS A 90 15.11 16.69 -15.73
C LYS A 90 14.25 16.04 -14.65
N GLN A 91 13.07 16.62 -14.41
CA GLN A 91 12.12 16.04 -13.47
C GLN A 91 11.60 14.70 -13.97
N LYS A 92 11.25 14.62 -15.26
CA LYS A 92 10.83 13.37 -15.88
C LYS A 92 11.90 12.29 -15.74
N ALA A 93 13.14 12.60 -16.12
CA ALA A 93 14.26 11.68 -15.98
C ALA A 93 14.51 11.25 -14.52
N PHE A 94 14.31 12.15 -13.55
CA PHE A 94 14.41 11.81 -12.12
C PHE A 94 13.30 10.87 -11.68
N VAL A 95 12.05 11.16 -12.05
CA VAL A 95 10.88 10.32 -11.74
C VAL A 95 11.02 8.95 -12.40
N ASP A 96 11.41 8.88 -13.68
CA ASP A 96 11.63 7.62 -14.40
C ASP A 96 12.69 6.76 -13.70
N ARG A 97 13.81 7.37 -13.26
CA ARG A 97 14.83 6.66 -12.46
C ARG A 97 14.28 6.12 -11.15
N LEU A 98 13.44 6.88 -10.44
CA LEU A 98 12.82 6.43 -9.20
C LEU A 98 11.85 5.27 -9.42
N VAL A 99 11.21 5.22 -10.59
CA VAL A 99 10.23 4.20 -10.94
C VAL A 99 10.87 2.94 -11.51
N GLU A 100 11.87 3.08 -12.38
CA GLU A 100 12.42 2.00 -13.20
C GLU A 100 13.71 1.40 -12.63
N SER A 101 14.53 2.19 -11.92
CA SER A 101 15.83 1.75 -11.47
C SER A 101 15.81 1.14 -10.07
N PRO A 102 16.10 -0.16 -9.91
CA PRO A 102 16.19 -0.82 -8.61
C PRO A 102 17.18 -0.18 -7.64
N ASP A 103 18.26 0.41 -8.16
CA ASP A 103 19.30 1.06 -7.34
C ASP A 103 18.83 2.41 -6.78
N SER A 104 17.97 3.13 -7.50
CA SER A 104 17.43 4.43 -7.06
C SER A 104 16.46 4.33 -5.90
N HIS A 105 15.82 3.18 -5.74
CA HIS A 105 14.90 2.90 -4.64
C HIS A 105 15.35 1.75 -3.74
N ARG A 106 16.65 1.42 -3.75
CA ARG A 106 17.22 0.44 -2.81
C ARG A 106 16.91 0.86 -1.37
N GLY A 107 16.20 -0.01 -0.64
CA GLY A 107 15.73 0.29 0.70
C GLY A 107 14.62 1.36 0.78
N ALA A 108 14.01 1.76 -0.36
CA ALA A 108 12.90 2.69 -0.39
C ALA A 108 11.61 2.04 -0.89
N GLU A 109 10.50 2.55 -0.37
CA GLU A 109 9.16 2.28 -0.87
C GLU A 109 8.69 3.50 -1.70
N VAL A 110 8.45 3.29 -3.01
CA VAL A 110 7.91 4.33 -3.90
C VAL A 110 6.40 4.22 -3.94
N ILE A 111 5.72 5.30 -3.56
CA ILE A 111 4.27 5.37 -3.41
C ILE A 111 3.73 6.39 -4.40
N VAL A 112 2.90 5.90 -5.34
CA VAL A 112 2.19 6.74 -6.32
C VAL A 112 0.75 6.83 -5.87
N ASP A 113 0.39 7.91 -5.18
CA ASP A 113 -0.94 8.06 -4.58
C ASP A 113 -1.25 9.54 -4.28
N THR A 114 -2.45 9.80 -3.76
CA THR A 114 -2.81 11.12 -3.21
C THR A 114 -1.94 11.46 -2.01
N LEU A 115 -1.78 12.75 -1.74
CA LEU A 115 -1.00 13.19 -0.57
C LEU A 115 -1.65 12.77 0.75
N GLU A 116 -2.98 12.68 0.79
CA GLU A 116 -3.72 12.30 2.00
C GLU A 116 -3.48 10.82 2.34
N ASN A 117 -3.62 9.92 1.37
CA ASN A 117 -3.33 8.50 1.56
C ASN A 117 -1.86 8.27 1.99
N PHE A 118 -0.94 9.04 1.39
CA PHE A 118 0.46 9.00 1.79
C PHE A 118 0.69 9.46 3.23
N LYS A 119 0.01 10.52 3.68
CA LYS A 119 0.09 10.96 5.09
C LYS A 119 -0.40 9.90 6.06
N GLU A 120 -1.51 9.22 5.73
CA GLU A 120 -2.04 8.13 6.55
C GLU A 120 -1.02 6.99 6.67
N LEU A 121 -0.40 6.59 5.57
CA LEU A 121 0.65 5.58 5.55
C LEU A 121 1.84 5.96 6.44
N VAL A 122 2.31 7.21 6.35
CA VAL A 122 3.41 7.71 7.19
C VAL A 122 3.05 7.63 8.67
N VAL A 123 1.85 8.06 9.05
CA VAL A 123 1.37 7.99 10.44
C VAL A 123 1.31 6.55 10.93
N GLU A 124 0.82 5.64 10.11
CA GLU A 124 0.74 4.22 10.44
C GLU A 124 2.13 3.61 10.67
N LYS A 125 3.09 3.88 9.78
CA LYS A 125 4.47 3.39 9.92
C LYS A 125 5.17 3.92 11.18
N LEU A 126 4.86 5.15 11.58
CA LEU A 126 5.41 5.78 12.77
C LEU A 126 4.67 5.40 14.07
N THR A 127 3.51 4.76 13.97
CA THR A 127 2.78 4.28 15.14
C THR A 127 3.41 2.96 15.61
N PRO A 128 3.89 2.86 16.86
CA PRO A 128 4.45 1.62 17.38
C PRO A 128 3.43 0.49 17.22
N LYS A 129 3.83 -0.58 16.53
CA LYS A 129 3.00 -1.77 16.45
C LYS A 129 2.83 -2.30 17.86
N PRO A 130 1.61 -2.51 18.39
CA PRO A 130 1.44 -3.14 19.70
C PRO A 130 2.17 -4.47 19.65
N GLU A 131 3.07 -4.71 20.59
CA GLU A 131 3.63 -6.06 20.81
C GLU A 131 2.45 -7.01 20.94
N ALA A 132 2.47 -8.09 20.16
CA ALA A 132 1.43 -9.10 20.22
C ALA A 132 1.27 -9.53 21.69
N PRO A 133 0.05 -9.52 22.25
CA PRO A 133 -0.16 -9.98 23.61
C PRO A 133 0.32 -11.43 23.67
N LYS A 134 1.20 -11.74 24.62
CA LYS A 134 1.49 -13.11 25.01
C LYS A 134 0.14 -13.72 25.38
N GLU A 135 -0.23 -14.80 24.72
CA GLU A 135 -1.45 -15.54 24.96
C GLU A 135 -1.51 -15.97 26.42
N ASP A 136 -2.29 -15.24 27.24
CA ASP A 136 -2.87 -15.78 28.45
C ASP A 136 -4.26 -16.35 28.07
N PRO A 137 -4.62 -17.52 28.57
CA PRO A 137 -5.86 -18.21 28.17
C PRO A 137 -7.08 -17.37 28.57
N ALA A 138 -7.88 -17.01 27.54
CA ALA A 138 -9.08 -16.23 27.69
C ALA A 138 -10.10 -16.88 28.65
N PRO A 139 -10.79 -16.11 29.51
CA PRO A 139 -11.95 -16.57 30.19
C PRO A 139 -13.14 -16.71 29.24
N ALA A 140 -13.68 -17.91 29.19
CA ALA A 140 -14.93 -18.22 28.49
C ALA A 140 -16.08 -17.42 29.11
N ASN A 141 -16.50 -16.34 28.45
CA ASN A 141 -17.87 -15.78 28.49
C ASN A 141 -17.92 -14.48 27.68
N ALA A 142 -18.15 -14.62 26.38
CA ALA A 142 -18.68 -13.55 25.56
C ALA A 142 -20.12 -13.96 25.13
N PRO A 143 -21.08 -13.02 25.15
CA PRO A 143 -22.44 -13.34 24.70
C PRO A 143 -22.46 -13.63 23.20
N PRO A 144 -23.39 -14.46 22.71
CA PRO A 144 -23.44 -14.89 21.32
C PRO A 144 -23.66 -13.70 20.39
N ALA A 145 -22.78 -13.58 19.42
CA ALA A 145 -22.92 -12.67 18.27
C ALA A 145 -24.27 -12.95 17.55
N THR A 146 -24.97 -11.89 17.27
CA THR A 146 -26.21 -11.89 16.49
C THR A 146 -25.98 -12.54 15.14
N THR A 147 -26.84 -13.47 14.83
CA THR A 147 -26.99 -14.30 13.63
C THR A 147 -26.72 -13.59 12.32
N PRO A 148 -26.05 -14.29 11.36
CA PRO A 148 -26.00 -13.88 9.96
C PRO A 148 -27.42 -13.89 9.37
N SER A 149 -27.72 -12.91 8.52
CA SER A 149 -28.96 -12.89 7.75
C SER A 149 -29.06 -14.16 6.91
N GLU A 150 -30.16 -14.86 7.06
CA GLU A 150 -30.49 -16.04 6.28
C GLU A 150 -30.52 -15.72 4.77
N GLY A 151 -29.75 -16.45 3.96
CA GLY A 151 -30.05 -16.70 2.56
C GLY A 151 -29.51 -15.74 1.51
N GLY A 152 -28.39 -15.01 1.75
CA GLY A 152 -27.68 -14.27 0.71
C GLY A 152 -26.49 -15.06 0.16
N ALA A 153 -26.24 -14.99 -1.14
CA ALA A 153 -24.99 -15.49 -1.72
C ALA A 153 -23.79 -14.84 -1.02
N ASN A 154 -22.74 -15.62 -0.69
CA ASN A 154 -21.52 -15.08 -0.09
C ASN A 154 -20.94 -14.00 -1.01
N ARG A 155 -20.75 -12.79 -0.48
CA ARG A 155 -20.26 -11.63 -1.22
C ARG A 155 -18.75 -11.53 -1.15
N ILE A 156 -18.11 -11.50 -2.31
CA ILE A 156 -16.66 -11.31 -2.44
C ILE A 156 -16.39 -9.93 -3.02
N TYR A 157 -15.63 -9.11 -2.29
CA TYR A 157 -15.09 -7.87 -2.85
C TYR A 157 -13.73 -8.18 -3.47
N LEU A 158 -13.64 -8.10 -4.80
CA LEU A 158 -12.45 -8.38 -5.59
C LEU A 158 -11.78 -7.06 -5.95
N ILE A 159 -10.72 -6.71 -5.24
CA ILE A 159 -10.00 -5.43 -5.37
C ILE A 159 -8.87 -5.58 -6.39
N CYS A 160 -8.89 -4.79 -7.46
CA CYS A 160 -7.81 -4.70 -8.46
C CYS A 160 -7.33 -3.26 -8.65
N ASP A 161 -6.19 -3.11 -9.30
CA ASP A 161 -5.76 -1.82 -9.86
C ASP A 161 -6.49 -1.55 -11.18
N GLN A 162 -6.70 -0.29 -11.54
CA GLN A 162 -7.37 0.09 -12.78
C GLN A 162 -6.70 -0.52 -14.02
N GLY A 163 -5.39 -0.71 -14.01
CA GLY A 163 -4.67 -1.34 -15.12
C GLY A 163 -4.88 -2.86 -15.24
N ASP A 164 -5.60 -3.46 -14.30
CA ASP A 164 -5.82 -4.91 -14.24
C ASP A 164 -7.29 -5.31 -14.51
N GLU A 165 -8.17 -4.38 -14.94
CA GLU A 165 -9.60 -4.62 -15.19
C GLU A 165 -9.86 -5.78 -16.15
N GLU A 166 -9.13 -5.87 -17.26
CA GLU A 166 -9.25 -7.00 -18.20
C GLU A 166 -8.63 -8.29 -17.64
N ALA A 167 -7.56 -8.17 -16.87
CA ALA A 167 -6.83 -9.33 -16.33
C ALA A 167 -7.59 -10.05 -15.20
N ILE A 168 -8.53 -9.38 -14.56
CA ILE A 168 -9.32 -9.90 -13.45
C ILE A 168 -10.53 -10.74 -13.91
N GLU A 169 -11.05 -10.53 -15.13
CA GLU A 169 -12.26 -11.16 -15.66
C GLU A 169 -12.28 -12.69 -15.48
N PRO A 170 -11.21 -13.46 -15.78
CA PRO A 170 -11.27 -14.91 -15.62
C PRO A 170 -11.42 -15.37 -14.16
N LEU A 171 -10.93 -14.56 -13.20
CA LEU A 171 -11.12 -14.85 -11.78
C LEU A 171 -12.54 -14.50 -11.34
N GLU A 172 -13.09 -13.40 -11.81
CA GLU A 172 -14.47 -12.98 -11.56
C GLU A 172 -15.44 -14.04 -12.06
N ASP A 173 -15.32 -14.47 -13.33
CA ASP A 173 -16.13 -15.52 -13.94
C ASP A 173 -16.07 -16.83 -13.14
N TYR A 174 -14.86 -17.22 -12.73
CA TYR A 174 -14.68 -18.41 -11.90
C TYR A 174 -15.44 -18.33 -10.56
N LEU A 175 -15.35 -17.18 -9.89
CA LEU A 175 -16.05 -16.97 -8.61
C LEU A 175 -17.57 -16.94 -8.80
N TYR A 176 -18.04 -16.29 -9.85
CA TYR A 176 -19.47 -16.28 -10.23
C TYR A 176 -19.99 -17.67 -10.51
N ASP A 177 -19.28 -18.50 -11.29
CA ASP A 177 -19.62 -19.89 -11.57
C ASP A 177 -19.65 -20.76 -10.30
N LYS A 178 -18.89 -20.39 -9.28
CA LYS A 178 -18.93 -21.03 -7.95
C LYS A 178 -20.11 -20.54 -7.09
N GLY A 179 -20.92 -19.59 -7.56
CA GLY A 179 -22.12 -19.11 -6.89
C GLY A 179 -21.87 -17.98 -5.88
N PHE A 180 -20.80 -17.21 -6.05
CA PHE A 180 -20.52 -16.02 -5.25
C PHE A 180 -21.07 -14.76 -5.94
N GLU A 181 -21.48 -13.78 -5.15
CA GLU A 181 -21.75 -12.43 -5.62
C GLU A 181 -20.42 -11.65 -5.58
N VAL A 182 -19.92 -11.22 -6.73
CA VAL A 182 -18.64 -10.52 -6.85
C VAL A 182 -18.90 -9.03 -7.03
N SER A 183 -18.24 -8.20 -6.19
CA SER A 183 -18.21 -6.75 -6.34
C SER A 183 -16.82 -6.33 -6.77
N LEU A 184 -16.73 -5.36 -7.71
CA LEU A 184 -15.48 -4.77 -8.18
C LEU A 184 -15.34 -3.32 -7.69
N PRO A 185 -14.12 -2.75 -7.67
CA PRO A 185 -13.91 -1.33 -7.50
C PRO A 185 -14.57 -0.56 -8.65
N ASP A 186 -15.08 0.62 -8.35
CA ASP A 186 -15.48 1.58 -9.37
C ASP A 186 -14.28 2.46 -9.69
N PHE A 187 -14.00 2.67 -10.99
CA PHE A 187 -12.93 3.54 -11.47
C PHE A 187 -13.47 4.75 -12.22
N GLU A 188 -14.80 4.82 -12.41
CA GLU A 188 -15.50 5.90 -13.07
C GLU A 188 -16.18 6.81 -12.03
N GLY A 189 -16.11 8.11 -12.21
CA GLY A 189 -16.72 9.06 -11.28
C GLY A 189 -15.71 9.98 -10.58
N ASP A 190 -16.19 10.79 -9.65
CA ASP A 190 -15.31 11.61 -8.84
C ASP A 190 -14.68 10.81 -7.68
N GLU A 191 -13.57 11.30 -7.13
CA GLU A 191 -12.82 10.62 -6.07
C GLU A 191 -13.66 10.33 -4.81
N ALA A 192 -14.67 11.18 -4.52
CA ALA A 192 -15.55 10.99 -3.38
C ALA A 192 -16.54 9.85 -3.62
N GLU A 193 -17.09 9.73 -4.82
CA GLU A 193 -18.01 8.66 -5.23
C GLU A 193 -17.29 7.31 -5.23
N VAL A 194 -16.13 7.21 -5.88
CA VAL A 194 -15.27 6.01 -5.89
C VAL A 194 -14.90 5.58 -4.46
N SER A 195 -14.52 6.52 -3.60
CA SER A 195 -14.22 6.23 -2.19
C SER A 195 -15.43 5.75 -1.40
N GLN A 196 -16.62 6.27 -1.70
CA GLN A 196 -17.86 5.84 -1.04
C GLN A 196 -18.23 4.42 -1.44
N VAL A 197 -18.18 4.09 -2.73
CA VAL A 197 -18.44 2.74 -3.26
C VAL A 197 -17.46 1.73 -2.64
N HIS A 198 -16.17 2.08 -2.59
CA HIS A 198 -15.15 1.24 -1.96
C HIS A 198 -15.46 0.95 -0.47
N ARG A 199 -15.82 1.99 0.31
CA ARG A 199 -16.20 1.81 1.72
C ARG A 199 -17.44 0.94 1.88
N GLN A 200 -18.46 1.14 1.03
CA GLN A 200 -19.66 0.35 1.06
C GLN A 200 -19.37 -1.12 0.77
N ASN A 201 -18.58 -1.41 -0.27
CA ASN A 201 -18.15 -2.78 -0.58
C ASN A 201 -17.40 -3.44 0.58
N LEU A 202 -16.55 -2.69 1.31
CA LEU A 202 -15.85 -3.20 2.50
C LEU A 202 -16.81 -3.50 3.67
N VAL A 203 -17.92 -2.79 3.79
CA VAL A 203 -18.91 -3.02 4.83
C VAL A 203 -19.77 -4.24 4.48
N ASP A 204 -20.15 -4.39 3.22
CA ASP A 204 -21.15 -5.36 2.76
C ASP A 204 -20.56 -6.73 2.37
N CYS A 205 -19.25 -6.83 2.08
CA CYS A 205 -18.64 -8.08 1.66
C CYS A 205 -18.42 -9.06 2.83
N ASP A 206 -18.47 -10.36 2.54
CA ASP A 206 -18.13 -11.43 3.49
C ASP A 206 -16.62 -11.76 3.45
N SER A 207 -16.02 -11.60 2.28
CA SER A 207 -14.61 -11.88 2.04
C SER A 207 -13.99 -10.92 1.03
N VAL A 208 -12.66 -10.81 1.03
CA VAL A 208 -11.92 -9.95 0.12
C VAL A 208 -10.82 -10.72 -0.58
N ILE A 209 -10.69 -10.49 -1.89
CA ILE A 209 -9.56 -10.92 -2.68
C ILE A 209 -8.88 -9.67 -3.26
N VAL A 210 -7.60 -9.47 -2.97
CA VAL A 210 -6.79 -8.43 -3.58
C VAL A 210 -6.05 -9.04 -4.77
N PHE A 211 -6.34 -8.55 -5.97
CA PHE A 211 -5.69 -8.99 -7.21
C PHE A 211 -4.36 -8.27 -7.37
N TYR A 212 -3.28 -9.03 -7.34
CA TYR A 212 -1.93 -8.54 -7.52
C TYR A 212 -1.46 -8.85 -8.96
N GLY A 213 -1.89 -8.03 -9.90
CA GLY A 213 -1.56 -8.07 -11.32
C GLY A 213 -0.41 -7.12 -11.68
N SER A 214 -0.67 -6.07 -12.43
CA SER A 214 0.32 -5.06 -12.83
C SER A 214 0.74 -4.11 -11.70
N ALA A 215 -0.06 -4.03 -10.64
CA ALA A 215 0.20 -3.18 -9.49
C ALA A 215 1.53 -3.50 -8.80
N ARG A 216 2.03 -2.55 -8.00
CA ARG A 216 3.23 -2.74 -7.19
C ARG A 216 2.91 -3.41 -5.86
N ASN A 217 3.91 -4.06 -5.26
CA ASN A 217 3.77 -4.69 -3.95
C ASN A 217 3.23 -3.72 -2.88
N SER A 218 3.73 -2.48 -2.85
CA SER A 218 3.27 -1.44 -1.93
C SER A 218 1.78 -1.13 -2.04
N TRP A 219 1.21 -1.18 -3.26
CA TRP A 219 -0.22 -1.00 -3.46
C TRP A 219 -1.02 -2.14 -2.80
N VAL A 220 -0.57 -3.38 -2.97
CA VAL A 220 -1.21 -4.54 -2.32
C VAL A 220 -1.18 -4.41 -0.79
N ASP A 221 -0.02 -4.00 -0.25
CA ASP A 221 0.14 -3.81 1.19
C ASP A 221 -0.76 -2.67 1.72
N ILE A 222 -0.92 -1.58 0.95
CA ILE A 222 -1.88 -0.50 1.28
C ILE A 222 -3.30 -1.06 1.29
N LYS A 223 -3.71 -1.81 0.25
CA LYS A 223 -5.06 -2.39 0.20
C LYS A 223 -5.33 -3.34 1.35
N LEU A 224 -4.39 -4.21 1.70
CA LEU A 224 -4.54 -5.09 2.87
C LEU A 224 -4.70 -4.32 4.19
N ARG A 225 -4.04 -3.16 4.33
CA ARG A 225 -4.21 -2.29 5.51
C ARG A 225 -5.56 -1.57 5.52
N GLU A 226 -6.07 -1.16 4.35
CA GLU A 226 -7.41 -0.57 4.24
C GLU A 226 -8.50 -1.51 4.75
N LEU A 227 -8.32 -2.83 4.57
CA LEU A 227 -9.27 -3.83 5.09
C LEU A 227 -9.41 -3.77 6.62
N MET A 228 -8.36 -3.43 7.35
CA MET A 228 -8.41 -3.27 8.81
C MET A 228 -9.25 -2.06 9.25
N LYS A 229 -9.47 -1.08 8.36
CA LYS A 229 -10.31 0.10 8.62
C LYS A 229 -11.81 -0.18 8.41
N ALA A 230 -12.19 -1.33 7.88
CA ALA A 230 -13.58 -1.68 7.56
C ALA A 230 -14.53 -1.56 8.77
N THR A 231 -14.07 -1.91 9.97
CA THR A 231 -14.84 -1.72 11.22
C THR A 231 -15.10 -0.24 11.53
N GLY A 232 -14.19 0.65 11.17
CA GLY A 232 -14.35 2.10 11.28
C GLY A 232 -15.38 2.69 10.30
N TYR A 233 -15.71 1.96 9.23
CA TYR A 233 -16.73 2.35 8.26
C TYR A 233 -18.14 1.83 8.61
N GLY A 234 -18.29 1.13 9.73
CA GLY A 234 -19.59 0.62 10.21
C GLY A 234 -19.77 -0.87 10.06
N ARG A 235 -18.75 -1.62 9.62
CA ARG A 235 -18.81 -3.09 9.61
C ARG A 235 -18.86 -3.65 11.04
N SER A 236 -19.66 -4.67 11.27
CA SER A 236 -19.89 -5.27 12.60
C SER A 236 -18.72 -6.12 13.13
N GLY A 237 -17.72 -6.45 12.28
CA GLY A 237 -16.56 -7.27 12.67
C GLY A 237 -15.44 -7.25 11.62
N PRO A 238 -14.30 -7.86 11.90
CA PRO A 238 -13.19 -7.96 10.95
C PRO A 238 -13.59 -8.79 9.72
N ILE A 239 -12.86 -8.61 8.61
CA ILE A 239 -12.99 -9.46 7.43
C ILE A 239 -12.23 -10.76 7.71
N GLU A 240 -12.95 -11.87 7.91
CA GLU A 240 -12.34 -13.15 8.33
C GLU A 240 -11.55 -13.84 7.22
N HIS A 241 -11.98 -13.65 5.96
CA HIS A 241 -11.41 -14.33 4.81
C HIS A 241 -10.82 -13.33 3.83
N THR A 242 -9.49 -13.19 3.86
CA THR A 242 -8.74 -12.34 2.94
C THR A 242 -7.72 -13.16 2.16
N ALA A 243 -7.66 -12.95 0.84
CA ALA A 243 -6.62 -13.51 -0.01
C ALA A 243 -5.93 -12.46 -0.87
N VAL A 244 -4.68 -12.73 -1.25
CA VAL A 244 -3.97 -12.02 -2.31
C VAL A 244 -3.78 -13.00 -3.46
N PHE A 245 -4.40 -12.69 -4.60
CA PHE A 245 -4.29 -13.45 -5.82
C PHE A 245 -3.18 -12.87 -6.68
N VAL A 246 -2.05 -13.56 -6.72
CA VAL A 246 -0.85 -13.12 -7.44
C VAL A 246 -0.90 -13.63 -8.87
N ALA A 247 -1.03 -12.70 -9.82
CA ALA A 247 -1.18 -12.97 -11.26
C ALA A 247 -0.01 -12.39 -12.07
N PRO A 248 0.21 -12.85 -13.33
CA PRO A 248 1.19 -12.25 -14.23
C PRO A 248 0.97 -10.72 -14.43
N PRO A 249 2.00 -9.99 -14.88
CA PRO A 249 3.36 -10.42 -15.14
C PRO A 249 4.16 -10.70 -13.86
N TYR A 250 5.00 -11.74 -13.88
CA TYR A 250 5.81 -12.12 -12.73
C TYR A 250 7.16 -11.40 -12.72
N ASP A 251 7.57 -11.00 -11.52
CA ASP A 251 8.92 -10.57 -11.18
C ASP A 251 9.42 -11.28 -9.92
N ARG A 252 10.68 -11.07 -9.58
CA ARG A 252 11.32 -11.67 -8.39
C ARG A 252 10.58 -11.36 -7.07
N ARG A 253 9.88 -10.24 -6.98
CA ARG A 253 9.15 -9.82 -5.77
C ARG A 253 7.83 -10.57 -5.67
N LYS A 254 7.10 -10.69 -6.78
CA LYS A 254 5.85 -11.46 -6.85
C LYS A 254 6.06 -12.94 -6.56
N GLU A 255 7.09 -13.54 -7.10
CA GLU A 255 7.43 -14.96 -6.84
C GLU A 255 7.70 -15.23 -5.35
N ARG A 256 8.22 -14.23 -4.64
CA ARG A 256 8.53 -14.33 -3.22
C ARG A 256 7.49 -13.70 -2.32
N TYR A 257 6.40 -13.20 -2.89
CA TYR A 257 5.37 -12.52 -2.10
C TYR A 257 4.85 -13.43 -0.98
N ARG A 258 4.78 -12.90 0.22
CA ARG A 258 4.25 -13.56 1.42
C ARG A 258 3.43 -12.55 2.20
N SER A 259 2.34 -12.99 2.79
CA SER A 259 1.49 -12.20 3.68
C SER A 259 1.21 -12.98 4.96
N GLN A 260 1.17 -12.29 6.08
CA GLN A 260 0.74 -12.87 7.36
C GLN A 260 -0.75 -12.64 7.61
N SER A 261 -1.34 -11.64 6.96
CA SER A 261 -2.75 -11.22 7.14
C SER A 261 -3.69 -11.77 6.06
N ALA A 262 -3.16 -12.38 4.97
CA ALA A 262 -3.95 -12.87 3.87
C ALA A 262 -3.42 -14.21 3.33
N THR A 263 -4.33 -15.03 2.80
CA THR A 263 -3.95 -16.25 2.07
C THR A 263 -3.36 -15.87 0.72
N VAL A 264 -2.13 -16.28 0.44
CA VAL A 264 -1.49 -16.02 -0.86
C VAL A 264 -1.83 -17.15 -1.83
N ILE A 265 -2.42 -16.77 -2.97
CA ILE A 265 -2.81 -17.67 -4.06
C ILE A 265 -1.99 -17.27 -5.28
N GLN A 266 -1.06 -18.13 -5.72
CA GLN A 266 -0.27 -17.89 -6.92
C GLN A 266 -0.92 -18.52 -8.13
N GLN A 267 -1.09 -17.73 -9.19
CA GLN A 267 -1.59 -18.14 -10.48
C GLN A 267 -0.42 -18.57 -11.39
N GLY A 268 -0.68 -19.42 -12.38
CA GLY A 268 0.24 -19.67 -13.48
C GLY A 268 0.21 -18.56 -14.54
N GLU A 269 0.89 -18.76 -15.67
CA GLU A 269 0.87 -17.77 -16.78
C GLU A 269 -0.54 -17.60 -17.40
N GLN A 270 -1.35 -18.63 -17.32
CA GLN A 270 -2.76 -18.58 -17.73
C GLN A 270 -3.65 -18.89 -16.54
N PHE A 271 -4.84 -18.30 -16.51
CA PHE A 271 -5.81 -18.59 -15.46
C PHE A 271 -6.15 -20.09 -15.44
N ALA A 272 -6.03 -20.67 -14.27
CA ALA A 272 -6.48 -22.03 -13.97
C ALA A 272 -6.87 -22.11 -12.49
N SER A 273 -7.86 -22.94 -12.19
CA SER A 273 -8.22 -23.22 -10.79
C SER A 273 -7.06 -23.94 -10.10
N THR A 274 -6.35 -23.25 -9.23
CA THR A 274 -5.25 -23.82 -8.45
C THR A 274 -5.77 -24.47 -7.18
N PRO A 275 -5.09 -25.49 -6.61
CA PRO A 275 -5.50 -26.09 -5.34
C PRO A 275 -5.61 -25.09 -4.19
N ALA A 276 -4.82 -24.00 -4.22
CA ALA A 276 -4.88 -22.93 -3.24
C ALA A 276 -6.16 -22.10 -3.38
N LEU A 277 -6.57 -21.79 -4.62
CA LEU A 277 -7.81 -21.08 -4.92
C LEU A 277 -9.02 -21.95 -4.53
N GLU A 278 -9.03 -23.22 -4.90
CA GLU A 278 -10.11 -24.16 -4.55
C GLU A 278 -10.26 -24.31 -3.03
N LYS A 279 -9.14 -24.40 -2.31
CA LYS A 279 -9.15 -24.47 -0.85
C LYS A 279 -9.71 -23.20 -0.22
N PHE A 280 -9.35 -22.01 -0.76
CA PHE A 280 -9.86 -20.74 -0.28
C PHE A 280 -11.38 -20.66 -0.52
N VAL A 281 -11.83 -20.91 -1.75
CA VAL A 281 -13.24 -20.92 -2.13
C VAL A 281 -14.05 -21.96 -1.31
N GLY A 282 -13.46 -23.13 -1.05
CA GLY A 282 -14.09 -24.15 -0.21
C GLY A 282 -14.31 -23.69 1.24
N LYS A 283 -13.38 -22.91 1.81
CA LYS A 283 -13.55 -22.32 3.15
C LYS A 283 -14.69 -21.30 3.18
N LEU A 284 -14.83 -20.48 2.14
CA LEU A 284 -15.92 -19.49 2.05
C LEU A 284 -17.30 -20.16 2.05
N LYS A 285 -17.44 -21.31 1.39
CA LYS A 285 -18.68 -22.08 1.33
C LYS A 285 -19.04 -22.82 2.62
N SER A 286 -18.07 -23.10 3.47
CA SER A 286 -18.30 -23.85 4.71
C SER A 286 -18.72 -22.96 5.88
N ASN A 287 -18.59 -21.65 5.75
CA ASN A 287 -18.95 -20.65 6.78
C ASN A 287 -20.22 -19.86 6.44
N GLY A 288 -20.88 -20.14 5.31
CA GLY A 288 -22.19 -19.62 4.90
C GLY A 288 -23.25 -20.77 4.93
#